data_049590561be40a3333394f2856310f84
#
_entry.id   049590561be40a3333394f2856310f84
#
_cell.length_a   1.000
_cell.length_b   1.000
_cell.length_c   1.000
_cell.angle_alpha   90.00
_cell.angle_beta   90.00
_cell.angle_gamma   90.00
#
_symmetry.space_group_name_H-M   'P 1'
#
loop_
_entity.id
_entity.type
_entity.pdbx_description
1 polymer ?
#
loop_
_entity_poly.entity_id
_entity_poly.type
_entity_poly.pdbx_seq_one_letter_code
_entity_poly.pdbx_strand_id
1 'polypeptide(L)'
;MTLEEYFSTGPERERPIFEAVMRHLDTVGPVHVEPVSVGIFLKRDRSFAQLRPMRRWVALSFSLPRPVRHPRITRKVQPYHGRYHHVVNLRGPEDLDDDIYGWLTEAYLNSPG
;
A
#
# COMPACT_ATOMS: atom_id res chain seq x y z
N MET A 1 11.01 -15.31 1.01
CA MET A 1 11.63 -14.20 1.76
C MET A 1 10.79 -13.85 2.97
N THR A 2 11.40 -13.67 4.12
CA THR A 2 10.70 -13.22 5.32
C THR A 2 10.71 -11.69 5.41
N LEU A 3 9.83 -11.11 6.24
CA LEU A 3 9.85 -9.67 6.49
C LEU A 3 11.18 -9.23 7.12
N GLU A 4 11.77 -10.04 7.99
CA GLU A 4 13.06 -9.72 8.58
C GLU A 4 14.16 -9.63 7.53
N GLU A 5 14.22 -10.60 6.62
CA GLU A 5 15.14 -10.56 5.50
C GLU A 5 14.92 -9.33 4.62
N TYR A 6 13.66 -9.03 4.33
CA TYR A 6 13.29 -7.88 3.50
C TYR A 6 13.76 -6.58 4.13
N PHE A 7 13.49 -6.35 5.42
CA PHE A 7 13.84 -5.10 6.09
C PHE A 7 15.32 -5.01 6.46
N SER A 8 16.08 -6.09 6.34
CA SER A 8 17.50 -6.08 6.66
C SER A 8 18.32 -5.24 5.68
N THR A 9 17.83 -5.00 4.47
CA THR A 9 18.57 -4.32 3.40
C THR A 9 17.87 -3.09 2.83
N GLY A 10 16.67 -2.79 3.27
CA GLY A 10 15.89 -1.66 2.74
C GLY A 10 16.15 -0.36 3.49
N PRO A 11 15.57 0.75 3.02
CA PRO A 11 15.65 2.02 3.76
C PRO A 11 14.88 1.92 5.07
N GLU A 12 15.45 2.54 6.11
CA GLU A 12 14.88 2.50 7.47
C GLU A 12 13.46 3.06 7.53
N ARG A 13 13.11 3.99 6.64
CA ARG A 13 11.78 4.62 6.63
C ARG A 13 10.66 3.66 6.27
N GLU A 14 10.93 2.57 5.59
CA GLU A 14 9.89 1.69 5.09
C GLU A 14 9.21 0.91 6.20
N ARG A 15 9.96 0.42 7.17
CA ARG A 15 9.41 -0.40 8.25
C ARG A 15 8.35 0.33 9.08
N PRO A 16 8.58 1.58 9.55
CA PRO A 16 7.54 2.30 10.29
C PRO A 16 6.28 2.56 9.46
N ILE A 17 6.43 2.83 8.15
CA ILE A 17 5.30 3.00 7.24
C ILE A 17 4.52 1.69 7.13
N PHE A 18 5.21 0.58 6.89
CA PHE A 18 4.59 -0.74 6.82
C PHE A 18 3.82 -1.07 8.11
N GLU A 19 4.44 -0.82 9.26
CA GLU A 19 3.80 -1.11 10.55
C GLU A 19 2.55 -0.27 10.77
N ALA A 20 2.56 1.01 10.36
CA ALA A 20 1.39 1.88 10.47
C ALA A 20 0.26 1.42 9.54
N VAL A 21 0.59 1.04 8.30
CA VAL A 21 -0.39 0.49 7.36
C VAL A 21 -1.02 -0.79 7.93
N MET A 22 -0.21 -1.68 8.47
CA MET A 22 -0.71 -2.95 9.02
C MET A 22 -1.54 -2.76 10.28
N ARG A 23 -1.18 -1.82 11.16
CA ARG A 23 -2.01 -1.50 12.32
C ARG A 23 -3.42 -1.11 11.90
N HIS A 24 -3.53 -0.31 10.83
CA HIS A 24 -4.83 0.07 10.32
C HIS A 24 -5.56 -1.12 9.70
N LEU A 25 -4.92 -1.87 8.83
CA LEU A 25 -5.55 -2.99 8.12
C LEU A 25 -5.95 -4.13 9.06
N ASP A 26 -5.22 -4.33 10.15
CA ASP A 26 -5.57 -5.33 11.16
C ASP A 26 -6.90 -5.01 11.85
N THR A 27 -7.35 -3.76 11.82
CA THR A 27 -8.70 -3.39 12.32
C THR A 27 -9.79 -3.71 11.30
N VAL A 28 -9.44 -3.94 10.04
CA VAL A 28 -10.40 -4.21 8.96
C VAL A 28 -10.57 -5.71 8.74
N GLY A 29 -9.48 -6.46 8.73
CA GLY A 29 -9.51 -7.92 8.53
C GLY A 29 -8.14 -8.51 8.25
N PRO A 30 -8.06 -9.84 8.06
CA PRO A 30 -6.79 -10.50 7.84
C PRO A 30 -6.17 -10.12 6.49
N VAL A 31 -4.86 -9.95 6.47
CA VAL A 31 -4.07 -9.60 5.29
C VAL A 31 -2.94 -10.61 5.13
N HIS A 32 -2.80 -11.12 3.92
CA HIS A 32 -1.62 -11.90 3.56
C HIS A 32 -0.51 -10.96 3.08
N VAL A 33 0.61 -10.95 3.79
CA VAL A 33 1.76 -10.09 3.50
C VAL A 33 2.79 -10.90 2.74
N GLU A 34 3.17 -10.42 1.55
CA GLU A 34 4.15 -11.11 0.71
C GLU A 34 5.30 -10.18 0.37
N PRO A 35 6.44 -10.27 1.10
CA PRO A 35 7.63 -9.51 0.75
C PRO A 35 8.32 -10.15 -0.47
N VAL A 36 8.73 -9.31 -1.40
CA VAL A 36 9.49 -9.70 -2.59
C VAL A 36 10.66 -8.73 -2.75
N SER A 37 11.55 -9.00 -3.70
CA SER A 37 12.78 -8.21 -3.85
C SER A 37 12.54 -6.71 -4.08
N VAL A 38 11.41 -6.33 -4.63
CA VAL A 38 11.12 -4.93 -5.01
C VAL A 38 10.07 -4.26 -4.14
N GLY A 39 9.50 -4.95 -3.16
CA GLY A 39 8.44 -4.37 -2.32
C GLY A 39 7.68 -5.40 -1.51
N ILE A 40 6.57 -4.96 -0.96
CA ILE A 40 5.70 -5.80 -0.14
C ILE A 40 4.30 -5.75 -0.74
N PHE A 41 3.77 -6.91 -1.13
CA PHE A 41 2.39 -7.04 -1.56
C PHE A 41 1.49 -7.30 -0.36
N LEU A 42 0.35 -6.62 -0.34
CA LEU A 42 -0.71 -6.84 0.64
C LEU A 42 -1.88 -7.47 -0.11
N LYS A 43 -2.25 -8.67 0.31
CA LYS A 43 -3.19 -9.50 -0.43
C LYS A 43 -4.35 -9.97 0.44
N ARG A 44 -5.48 -10.15 -0.21
CA ARG A 44 -6.50 -11.12 0.20
C ARG A 44 -6.28 -12.35 -0.69
N ASP A 45 -7.15 -12.67 -1.66
CA ASP A 45 -6.80 -13.63 -2.70
C ASP A 45 -5.83 -13.01 -3.70
N ARG A 46 -6.06 -11.74 -4.01
CA ARG A 46 -5.22 -10.98 -4.93
C ARG A 46 -4.65 -9.77 -4.21
N SER A 47 -3.58 -9.24 -4.76
CA SER A 47 -2.99 -8.02 -4.25
C SER A 47 -3.96 -6.85 -4.39
N PHE A 48 -4.24 -6.16 -3.29
CA PHE A 48 -5.05 -4.94 -3.28
C PHE A 48 -4.20 -3.69 -3.01
N ALA A 49 -3.00 -3.86 -2.48
CA ALA A 49 -2.07 -2.77 -2.21
C ALA A 49 -0.64 -3.29 -2.23
N GLN A 50 0.29 -2.36 -2.40
CA GLN A 50 1.72 -2.67 -2.43
C GLN A 50 2.51 -1.50 -1.86
N LEU A 51 3.53 -1.81 -1.08
CA LEU A 51 4.55 -0.85 -0.66
C LEU A 51 5.81 -1.12 -1.46
N ARG A 52 6.39 -0.06 -2.03
CA ARG A 52 7.61 -0.17 -2.83
C ARG A 52 8.57 0.95 -2.44
N PRO A 53 9.76 0.61 -1.92
CA PRO A 53 10.74 1.64 -1.57
C PRO A 53 11.29 2.28 -2.83
N MET A 54 11.26 3.60 -2.86
CA MET A 54 11.85 4.42 -3.90
C MET A 54 13.06 5.14 -3.29
N ARG A 55 13.73 5.96 -4.09
CA ARG A 55 14.96 6.62 -3.65
C ARG A 55 14.74 7.57 -2.48
N ARG A 56 13.63 8.31 -2.48
CA ARG A 56 13.36 9.37 -1.49
C ARG A 56 12.10 9.16 -0.69
N TRP A 57 11.29 8.19 -1.07
CA TRP A 57 10.01 7.92 -0.42
C TRP A 57 9.63 6.46 -0.61
N VAL A 58 8.55 6.06 0.01
CA VAL A 58 7.92 4.77 -0.22
C VAL A 58 6.66 5.01 -1.03
N ALA A 59 6.52 4.35 -2.16
CA ALA A 59 5.31 4.42 -2.96
C ALA A 59 4.31 3.40 -2.42
N LEU A 60 3.15 3.88 -1.98
CA LEU A 60 2.02 3.04 -1.61
C LEU A 60 1.05 3.05 -2.78
N SER A 61 0.84 1.90 -3.39
CA SER A 61 -0.15 1.74 -4.44
C SER A 61 -1.33 0.93 -3.93
N PHE A 62 -2.52 1.22 -4.46
CA PHE A 62 -3.74 0.53 -4.07
C PHE A 62 -4.74 0.55 -5.22
N SER A 63 -5.60 -0.46 -5.25
CA SER A 63 -6.58 -0.67 -6.31
C SER A 63 -7.97 -0.36 -5.79
N LEU A 64 -8.68 0.54 -6.48
CA LEU A 64 -10.04 0.93 -6.13
C LEU A 64 -11.00 0.62 -7.29
N PRO A 65 -12.31 0.44 -7.01
CA PRO A 65 -13.29 0.23 -8.07
C PRO A 65 -13.67 1.52 -8.81
N ARG A 66 -13.11 2.65 -8.43
CA ARG A 66 -13.37 3.98 -8.99
C ARG A 66 -12.09 4.79 -9.07
N PRO A 67 -11.98 5.73 -10.03
CA PRO A 67 -10.85 6.66 -10.02
C PRO A 67 -11.07 7.74 -8.95
N VAL A 68 -10.00 8.11 -8.26
CA VAL A 68 -10.01 9.15 -7.23
C VAL A 68 -9.04 10.26 -7.64
N ARG A 69 -9.48 11.52 -7.53
CA ARG A 69 -8.61 12.69 -7.71
C ARG A 69 -8.37 13.32 -6.35
N HIS A 70 -7.10 13.50 -6.01
CA HIS A 70 -6.68 14.05 -4.74
C HIS A 70 -5.25 14.57 -4.86
N PRO A 71 -4.88 15.68 -4.18
CA PRO A 71 -3.52 16.20 -4.26
C PRO A 71 -2.42 15.22 -3.86
N ARG A 72 -2.72 14.26 -2.99
CA ARG A 72 -1.76 13.23 -2.58
C ARG A 72 -1.55 12.16 -3.65
N ILE A 73 -2.47 12.01 -4.59
CA ILE A 73 -2.36 11.07 -5.71
C ILE A 73 -1.73 11.82 -6.86
N THR A 74 -0.40 11.75 -6.96
CA THR A 74 0.40 12.57 -7.87
C THR A 74 0.62 11.94 -9.24
N ARG A 75 0.41 10.63 -9.36
CA ARG A 75 0.53 9.94 -10.63
C ARG A 75 -0.83 9.80 -11.30
N LYS A 76 -0.80 9.70 -12.64
CA LYS A 76 -2.01 9.41 -13.40
C LYS A 76 -2.58 8.06 -12.95
N VAL A 77 -3.87 8.05 -12.63
CA VAL A 77 -4.59 6.83 -12.26
C VAL A 77 -4.68 5.91 -13.46
N GLN A 78 -4.26 4.65 -13.30
CA GLN A 78 -4.23 3.68 -14.38
C GLN A 78 -5.38 2.68 -14.27
N PRO A 79 -6.21 2.55 -15.31
CA PRO A 79 -7.22 1.48 -15.32
C PRO A 79 -6.54 0.12 -15.50
N TYR A 80 -7.03 -0.89 -14.80
CA TYR A 80 -6.50 -2.25 -14.88
C TYR A 80 -7.59 -3.25 -14.48
N HIS A 81 -8.05 -4.05 -15.43
CA HIS A 81 -9.06 -5.11 -15.23
C HIS A 81 -10.32 -4.62 -14.48
N GLY A 82 -10.88 -3.48 -14.91
CA GLY A 82 -12.08 -2.91 -14.31
C GLY A 82 -11.84 -2.22 -12.96
N ARG A 83 -10.60 -2.07 -12.57
CA ARG A 83 -10.21 -1.37 -11.36
C ARG A 83 -9.27 -0.22 -11.71
N TYR A 84 -8.94 0.60 -10.72
CA TYR A 84 -8.10 1.78 -10.93
C TYR A 84 -6.95 1.76 -9.94
N HIS A 85 -5.74 1.83 -10.49
CA HIS A 85 -4.50 1.77 -9.72
C HIS A 85 -4.06 3.18 -9.35
N HIS A 86 -3.90 3.41 -8.05
CA HIS A 86 -3.51 4.70 -7.50
C HIS A 86 -2.17 4.59 -6.79
N VAL A 87 -1.41 5.69 -6.74
CA VAL A 87 -0.13 5.73 -6.03
C VAL A 87 -0.05 7.01 -5.21
N VAL A 88 0.33 6.87 -3.93
CA VAL A 88 0.73 7.99 -3.08
C VAL A 88 2.16 7.77 -2.61
N ASN A 89 2.90 8.87 -2.43
CA ASN A 89 4.28 8.80 -1.94
C ASN A 89 4.33 9.17 -0.47
N LEU A 90 5.02 8.36 0.32
CA LEU A 90 5.11 8.51 1.77
C LEU A 90 6.58 8.64 2.18
N ARG A 91 6.91 9.67 2.93
CA ARG A 91 8.27 9.87 3.45
C ARG A 91 8.44 9.29 4.85
N GLY A 92 7.35 9.12 5.57
CA GLY A 92 7.32 8.53 6.88
C GLY A 92 5.88 8.17 7.26
N PRO A 93 5.66 7.52 8.41
CA PRO A 93 4.32 7.12 8.84
C PRO A 93 3.40 8.32 9.08
N GLU A 94 3.95 9.49 9.38
CA GLU A 94 3.19 10.73 9.56
C GLU A 94 2.50 11.22 8.29
N ASP A 95 2.92 10.73 7.12
CA ASP A 95 2.26 11.06 5.85
C ASP A 95 0.98 10.25 5.61
N LEU A 96 0.74 9.23 6.41
CA LEU A 96 -0.52 8.49 6.38
C LEU A 96 -1.60 9.29 7.09
N ASP A 97 -2.66 9.62 6.39
CA ASP A 97 -3.79 10.38 6.93
C ASP A 97 -5.10 9.60 6.78
N ASP A 98 -6.19 10.19 7.27
CA ASP A 98 -7.49 9.53 7.25
C ASP A 98 -7.98 9.23 5.83
N ASP A 99 -7.64 10.07 4.85
CA ASP A 99 -7.98 9.81 3.45
C ASP A 99 -7.29 8.55 2.95
N ILE A 100 -5.99 8.43 3.22
CA ILE A 100 -5.21 7.25 2.78
C ILE A 100 -5.70 5.99 3.49
N TYR A 101 -5.94 6.06 4.80
CA TYR A 101 -6.50 4.91 5.53
C TYR A 101 -7.87 4.52 4.98
N GLY A 102 -8.70 5.49 4.63
CA GLY A 102 -10.01 5.23 4.01
C GLY A 102 -9.88 4.51 2.67
N TRP A 103 -8.92 4.92 1.84
CA TRP A 103 -8.67 4.24 0.55
C TRP A 103 -8.14 2.83 0.74
N LEU A 104 -7.27 2.61 1.72
CA LEU A 104 -6.79 1.26 2.04
C LEU A 104 -7.93 0.35 2.48
N THR A 105 -8.85 0.86 3.31
CA THR A 105 -10.02 0.13 3.73
C THR A 105 -10.92 -0.21 2.53
N GLU A 106 -11.16 0.78 1.66
CA GLU A 106 -11.95 0.57 0.45
C GLU A 106 -11.29 -0.46 -0.47
N ALA A 107 -9.99 -0.37 -0.67
CA ALA A 107 -9.25 -1.32 -1.49
C ALA A 107 -9.34 -2.74 -0.94
N TYR A 108 -9.23 -2.89 0.37
CA TYR A 108 -9.36 -4.17 1.04
C TYR A 108 -10.77 -4.76 0.86
N LEU A 109 -11.80 -3.97 1.19
CA LEU A 109 -13.19 -4.44 1.17
C LEU A 109 -13.70 -4.76 -0.24
N ASN A 110 -13.13 -4.13 -1.27
CA ASN A 110 -13.50 -4.35 -2.67
C ASN A 110 -12.54 -5.28 -3.40
N SER A 111 -11.57 -5.85 -2.70
CA SER A 111 -10.65 -6.82 -3.30
C SER A 111 -11.40 -8.14 -3.52
N PRO A 112 -11.22 -8.77 -4.71
CA PRO A 112 -11.72 -10.12 -4.91
C PRO A 112 -11.05 -11.08 -3.92
N GLY A 113 -11.85 -11.91 -3.29
CA GLY A 113 -11.23 -12.84 -2.35
C GLY A 113 -12.17 -13.84 -1.78
#